data_67df02a45429f8ef43771d2aefe68b7c
#
_entry.id   67df02a45429f8ef43771d2aefe68b7c
#
_cell.length_a   1.000
_cell.length_b   1.000
_cell.length_c   1.000
_cell.angle_alpha   90.00
_cell.angle_beta   90.00
_cell.angle_gamma   90.00
#
_symmetry.space_group_name_H-M   'P 1'
#
loop_
_entity.id
_entity.type
_entity.pdbx_description
1 polymer ?
#
loop_
_entity_poly.entity_id
_entity_poly.type
_entity_poly.pdbx_seq_one_letter_code
_entity_poly.pdbx_strand_id
1 'polypeptide(L)'
;MPIDFTYRSIRADTMEGLRRYIDHHIPTGHFLEAVLSNDLKEAVGRADEGNMRVLPELVSFLYNEAPGACWGSPQRVKEWLAKRKV
;
A
#
# COMPACT_ATOMS: atom_id res chain seq x y z
N MET A 1 1.30 -3.92 -21.57
CA MET A 1 2.33 -4.92 -21.39
C MET A 1 2.12 -5.62 -20.07
N PRO A 2 1.89 -6.89 -20.13
CA PRO A 2 1.73 -7.62 -18.90
C PRO A 2 3.10 -7.80 -18.27
N ILE A 3 3.37 -6.99 -17.29
CA ILE A 3 4.44 -7.34 -16.42
C ILE A 3 3.82 -8.36 -15.50
N ASP A 4 4.31 -9.56 -15.60
CA ASP A 4 3.84 -10.63 -14.76
C ASP A 4 4.42 -10.42 -13.37
N PHE A 5 3.89 -9.43 -12.68
CA PHE A 5 4.27 -9.19 -11.31
C PHE A 5 3.62 -10.24 -10.45
N THR A 6 4.42 -11.16 -10.00
CA THR A 6 3.95 -12.14 -9.03
C THR A 6 3.99 -11.56 -7.62
N TYR A 7 4.51 -10.34 -7.47
CA TYR A 7 4.65 -9.64 -6.18
C TYR A 7 5.47 -10.45 -5.17
N ARG A 8 6.31 -11.33 -5.65
CA ARG A 8 7.08 -12.24 -4.80
C ARG A 8 8.13 -11.55 -3.96
N SER A 9 8.62 -10.42 -4.44
CA SER A 9 9.65 -9.68 -3.72
C SER A 9 9.09 -8.89 -2.55
N ILE A 10 7.77 -8.71 -2.50
CA ILE A 10 7.13 -8.04 -1.37
C ILE A 10 7.07 -9.01 -0.21
N ARG A 11 7.57 -8.60 0.95
CA ARG A 11 7.58 -9.47 2.13
C ARG A 11 6.16 -9.86 2.52
N ALA A 12 6.05 -11.07 3.08
CA ALA A 12 4.75 -11.61 3.46
C ALA A 12 4.03 -10.73 4.49
N ASP A 13 4.76 -10.17 5.45
CA ASP A 13 4.15 -9.31 6.46
C ASP A 13 3.65 -8.00 5.87
N THR A 14 4.34 -7.48 4.87
CA THR A 14 3.89 -6.28 4.15
C THR A 14 2.60 -6.57 3.38
N MET A 15 2.56 -7.67 2.67
CA MET A 15 1.35 -8.08 1.93
C MET A 15 0.18 -8.33 2.87
N GLU A 16 0.45 -8.95 4.01
CA GLU A 16 -0.59 -9.18 5.00
C GLU A 16 -1.15 -7.88 5.54
N GLY A 17 -0.28 -6.91 5.82
CA GLY A 17 -0.72 -5.58 6.25
C GLY A 17 -1.59 -4.89 5.21
N LEU A 18 -1.22 -4.99 3.93
CA LEU A 18 -2.02 -4.45 2.85
C LEU A 18 -3.37 -5.13 2.73
N ARG A 19 -3.41 -6.45 2.88
CA ARG A 19 -4.68 -7.18 2.81
C ARG A 19 -5.60 -6.81 3.96
N ARG A 20 -5.07 -6.66 5.17
CA ARG A 20 -5.88 -6.20 6.30
C ARG A 20 -6.43 -4.80 6.04
N TYR A 21 -5.63 -3.94 5.45
CA TYR A 21 -6.09 -2.60 5.10
C TYR A 21 -7.19 -2.64 4.04
N ILE A 22 -6.98 -3.40 2.97
CA ILE A 22 -7.92 -3.45 1.85
C ILE A 22 -9.22 -4.14 2.26
N ASP A 23 -9.12 -5.27 2.95
CA ASP A 23 -10.29 -6.10 3.25
C ASP A 23 -11.00 -5.70 4.53
N HIS A 24 -10.25 -5.19 5.52
CA HIS A 24 -10.80 -4.93 6.84
C HIS A 24 -10.65 -3.51 7.32
N HIS A 25 -10.10 -2.62 6.48
CA HIS A 25 -9.96 -1.19 6.79
C HIS A 25 -9.11 -0.94 8.03
N ILE A 26 -8.06 -1.75 8.21
CA ILE A 26 -7.15 -1.65 9.34
C ILE A 26 -5.95 -0.80 8.95
N PRO A 27 -5.54 0.18 9.78
CA PRO A 27 -4.39 1.02 9.46
C PRO A 27 -3.10 0.23 9.26
N THR A 28 -2.26 0.73 8.39
CA THR A 28 -0.92 0.19 8.14
C THR A 28 0.11 0.98 8.94
N GLY A 29 1.39 0.57 8.82
CA GLY A 29 2.49 1.37 9.36
C GLY A 29 2.77 2.60 8.49
N HIS A 30 3.71 3.43 8.94
CA HIS A 30 3.94 4.75 8.32
C HIS A 30 4.40 4.68 6.87
N PHE A 31 5.26 3.70 6.54
CA PHE A 31 5.72 3.57 5.17
C PHE A 31 4.56 3.27 4.21
N LEU A 32 3.76 2.27 4.53
CA LEU A 32 2.64 1.89 3.67
C LEU A 32 1.58 2.98 3.63
N GLU A 33 1.35 3.67 4.74
CA GLU A 33 0.42 4.79 4.75
C GLU A 33 0.86 5.87 3.78
N ALA A 34 2.15 6.17 3.73
CA ALA A 34 2.68 7.15 2.79
C ALA A 34 2.51 6.68 1.34
N VAL A 35 2.76 5.40 1.06
CA VAL A 35 2.56 4.83 -0.28
C VAL A 35 1.08 4.93 -0.67
N LEU A 36 0.19 4.52 0.20
CA LEU A 36 -1.25 4.55 -0.06
C LEU A 36 -1.76 5.98 -0.25
N SER A 37 -1.18 6.93 0.47
CA SER A 37 -1.55 8.34 0.36
C SER A 37 -0.95 9.04 -0.85
N ASN A 38 -0.16 8.31 -1.65
CA ASN A 38 0.55 8.86 -2.79
C ASN A 38 1.53 9.97 -2.38
N ASP A 39 2.14 9.79 -1.21
CA ASP A 39 3.13 10.72 -0.67
C ASP A 39 4.51 10.13 -0.89
N LEU A 40 5.03 10.36 -2.08
CA LEU A 40 6.29 9.75 -2.50
C LEU A 40 7.46 10.15 -1.61
N LYS A 41 7.54 11.42 -1.26
CA LYS A 41 8.61 11.93 -0.42
C LYS A 41 8.64 11.23 0.93
N GLU A 42 7.49 11.13 1.56
CA GLU A 42 7.38 10.50 2.86
C GLU A 42 7.60 8.99 2.76
N ALA A 43 7.09 8.37 1.70
CA ALA A 43 7.30 6.94 1.47
C ALA A 43 8.79 6.61 1.37
N VAL A 44 9.53 7.40 0.60
CA VAL A 44 10.98 7.19 0.47
C VAL A 44 11.68 7.44 1.82
N GLY A 45 11.26 8.49 2.54
CA GLY A 45 11.86 8.81 3.83
C GLY A 45 11.59 7.78 4.91
N ARG A 46 10.51 7.03 4.82
CA ARG A 46 10.14 6.00 5.80
C ARG A 46 10.55 4.60 5.41
N ALA A 47 11.00 4.42 4.16
CA ALA A 47 11.33 3.09 3.66
C ALA A 47 12.66 2.61 4.22
N ASP A 48 12.71 1.35 4.61
CA ASP A 48 13.99 0.69 4.82
C ASP A 48 14.54 0.24 3.46
N GLU A 49 15.72 -0.34 3.45
CA GLU A 49 16.37 -0.74 2.21
C GLU A 49 15.55 -1.78 1.44
N GLY A 50 14.95 -2.72 2.15
CA GLY A 50 14.11 -3.74 1.54
C GLY A 50 12.86 -3.15 0.91
N ASN A 51 12.23 -2.19 1.59
CA ASN A 51 11.03 -1.52 1.06
C ASN A 51 11.35 -0.68 -0.17
N MET A 52 12.52 -0.03 -0.19
CA MET A 52 12.94 0.73 -1.36
C MET A 52 13.07 -0.14 -2.59
N ARG A 53 13.57 -1.35 -2.44
CA ARG A 53 13.75 -2.28 -3.57
C ARG A 53 12.45 -2.73 -4.16
N VAL A 54 11.39 -2.82 -3.35
CA VAL A 54 10.11 -3.35 -3.82
C VAL A 54 9.07 -2.27 -4.05
N LEU A 55 9.44 -1.01 -3.92
CA LEU A 55 8.49 0.08 -4.09
C LEU A 55 7.76 0.03 -5.43
N PRO A 56 8.43 -0.21 -6.58
CA PRO A 56 7.70 -0.33 -7.84
C PRO A 56 6.70 -1.48 -7.86
N GLU A 57 7.04 -2.60 -7.23
CA GLU A 57 6.12 -3.74 -7.15
C GLU A 57 4.92 -3.44 -6.27
N LEU A 58 5.15 -2.72 -5.16
CA LEU A 58 4.06 -2.29 -4.28
C LEU A 58 3.07 -1.41 -5.02
N VAL A 59 3.58 -0.42 -5.74
CA VAL A 59 2.72 0.48 -6.51
C VAL A 59 1.99 -0.28 -7.61
N SER A 60 2.66 -1.20 -8.28
CA SER A 60 2.03 -2.05 -9.29
C SER A 60 0.93 -2.92 -8.70
N PHE A 61 1.15 -3.49 -7.53
CA PHE A 61 0.14 -4.26 -6.84
C PHE A 61 -1.11 -3.41 -6.58
N LEU A 62 -0.91 -2.21 -6.04
CA LEU A 62 -2.03 -1.32 -5.75
C LEU A 62 -2.76 -0.92 -7.02
N TYR A 63 -2.01 -0.60 -8.06
CA TYR A 63 -2.59 -0.17 -9.33
C TYR A 63 -3.42 -1.27 -9.99
N ASN A 64 -2.93 -2.51 -9.94
CA ASN A 64 -3.55 -3.63 -10.64
C ASN A 64 -4.58 -4.39 -9.81
N GLU A 65 -4.39 -4.47 -8.49
CA GLU A 65 -5.16 -5.37 -7.66
C GLU A 65 -6.04 -4.67 -6.62
N ALA A 66 -5.70 -3.46 -6.23
CA ALA A 66 -6.43 -2.78 -5.15
C ALA A 66 -7.56 -1.91 -5.69
N PRO A 67 -8.66 -1.76 -4.92
CA PRO A 67 -9.70 -0.81 -5.31
C PRO A 67 -9.16 0.61 -5.39
N GLY A 68 -9.52 1.34 -6.43
CA GLY A 68 -9.05 2.71 -6.60
C GLY A 68 -9.45 3.64 -5.47
N ALA A 69 -10.53 3.34 -4.77
CA ALA A 69 -11.00 4.17 -3.67
C ALA A 69 -10.14 4.06 -2.41
N CYS A 70 -9.27 3.03 -2.31
CA CYS A 70 -8.51 2.80 -1.08
C CYS A 70 -7.15 3.47 -1.06
N TRP A 71 -6.71 4.05 -2.17
CA TRP A 71 -5.38 4.64 -2.24
C TRP A 71 -5.32 5.75 -3.28
N GLY A 72 -4.22 6.51 -3.26
CA GLY A 72 -3.96 7.55 -4.22
C GLY A 72 -3.96 8.96 -3.65
N SER A 73 -4.45 9.15 -2.44
CA SER A 73 -4.41 10.45 -1.74
C SER A 73 -4.65 10.25 -0.26
N PRO A 74 -4.23 11.21 0.58
CA PRO A 74 -4.55 11.16 2.02
C PRO A 74 -6.06 11.09 2.28
N GLN A 75 -6.84 11.77 1.46
CA GLN A 75 -8.29 11.77 1.60
C GLN A 75 -8.87 10.38 1.39
N ARG A 76 -8.40 9.67 0.36
CA ARG A 76 -8.86 8.31 0.10
C ARG A 76 -8.51 7.35 1.22
N VAL A 77 -7.31 7.48 1.77
CA VAL A 77 -6.89 6.66 2.90
C VAL A 77 -7.77 6.91 4.11
N LYS A 78 -8.01 8.19 4.41
CA LYS A 78 -8.87 8.56 5.54
C LYS A 78 -10.28 7.98 5.40
N GLU A 79 -10.85 8.10 4.20
CA GLU A 79 -12.20 7.59 3.95
C GLU A 79 -12.25 6.07 4.02
N TRP A 80 -11.20 5.41 3.54
CA TRP A 80 -11.15 3.95 3.57
C TRP A 80 -11.07 3.42 5.01
N LEU A 81 -10.25 4.06 5.83
CA LEU A 81 -10.13 3.69 7.24
C LEU A 81 -11.42 3.96 8.01
N ALA A 82 -12.16 4.99 7.62
CA ALA A 82 -13.42 5.32 8.28
C ALA A 82 -14.51 4.28 8.06
N LYS A 83 -14.34 3.39 7.10
CA LYS A 83 -15.30 2.32 6.83
C LYS A 83 -15.19 1.15 7.79
N ARG A 84 -14.17 1.15 8.64
CA ARG A 84 -13.98 0.07 9.58
C ARG A 84 -15.15 0.00 10.55
N LYS A 85 -15.74 -1.18 10.62
CA LYS A 85 -16.79 -1.44 11.59
C LYS A 85 -16.14 -1.85 12.92
N VAL A 86 -16.46 -1.13 13.97
CA VAL A 86 -15.95 -1.40 15.30
C VAL A 86 -16.99 -2.17 16.09
#